data_3c0849be5a103d86505a26f0112c4597
#
_entry.id   3c0849be5a103d86505a26f0112c4597
#
_cell.length_a   1.000
_cell.length_b   1.000
_cell.length_c   1.000
_cell.angle_alpha   90.00
_cell.angle_beta   90.00
_cell.angle_gamma   90.00
#
_symmetry.space_group_name_H-M   'P 1'
#
loop_
_entity.id
_entity.type
_entity.pdbx_description
1 polymer ?
#
loop_
_entity_poly.entity_id
_entity_poly.type
_entity_poly.pdbx_seq_one_letter_code
_entity_poly.pdbx_strand_id
1 'polypeptide(L)'
;MKKNPINQGKPEEVALARYAVIAPLVCREMSREELWEEIKRVANVVHRFPDGHRRVSRRSIRRWRQYYLKGRAHCEPGLEALHPKERTDQGEPRILPPEIIERAVALREEMPSRKTGRIIELLKLEAEAGGLSAPEVKESTLNYHLRRKKATRKRLRSKGRAFRRFQHPHRNSCWQGDWADGIWLEHPTKPGKSRKCYLHAFIDDRTRYIPHAEFYLRQNLPCLEDCLRKAILKGGIPEMTYVDNGSSYQAGQFRKIAARLGTNLVFATEFCPEGKGKVERWIRTVKDDFFAEAQVSEVKNLEELNTFLWAWLEVYHDRIHSSTKATPRQLWRTEVGRARVVEPEKLVDIFLWEETRKVDKSGTFQLDGNRYPVSEHLVREVVEVRFNPFDLEKVRVYYQGLFVESTSPEKLVTRTSAKAMPRRHDKKAPLESSKAFRRQ
;
A
#
# COMPACT_ATOMS: atom_id res chain seq x y z
N MET A 1 -12.91 -2.60 23.45
CA MET A 1 -13.19 -3.18 24.77
C MET A 1 -11.88 -3.40 25.50
N LYS A 2 -11.61 -2.63 26.55
CA LYS A 2 -10.44 -2.82 27.40
C LYS A 2 -10.58 -4.19 28.08
N LYS A 3 -9.61 -5.09 27.86
CA LYS A 3 -9.51 -6.34 28.61
C LYS A 3 -9.41 -5.97 30.08
N ASN A 4 -10.27 -6.57 30.91
CA ASN A 4 -10.17 -6.47 32.34
C ASN A 4 -8.81 -7.09 32.76
N PRO A 5 -7.84 -6.35 33.31
CA PRO A 5 -6.48 -6.85 33.50
C PRO A 5 -6.32 -7.78 34.72
N ILE A 6 -7.43 -8.33 35.25
CA ILE A 6 -7.46 -8.90 36.59
C ILE A 6 -6.92 -10.34 36.71
N ASN A 7 -6.56 -11.03 35.59
CA ASN A 7 -6.08 -12.42 35.67
C ASN A 7 -5.05 -12.77 34.58
N GLN A 8 -3.89 -12.14 34.59
CA GLN A 8 -2.79 -12.49 33.67
C GLN A 8 -1.68 -13.36 34.31
N GLY A 9 -1.79 -13.78 35.58
CA GLY A 9 -0.86 -14.70 36.23
C GLY A 9 -1.41 -16.13 36.30
N LYS A 10 -0.53 -17.13 36.52
CA LYS A 10 -0.97 -18.48 36.84
C LYS A 10 -1.88 -18.44 38.07
N PRO A 11 -2.91 -19.29 38.17
CA PRO A 11 -3.84 -19.31 39.31
C PRO A 11 -3.14 -19.34 40.66
N GLU A 12 -2.05 -20.07 40.77
CA GLU A 12 -1.20 -20.21 41.97
C GLU A 12 -0.50 -18.89 42.35
N GLU A 13 0.05 -18.16 41.37
CA GLU A 13 0.70 -16.85 41.59
C GLU A 13 -0.31 -15.82 42.13
N VAL A 14 -1.53 -15.87 41.62
CA VAL A 14 -2.61 -14.98 42.10
C VAL A 14 -3.03 -15.37 43.51
N ALA A 15 -3.11 -16.67 43.86
CA ALA A 15 -3.43 -17.15 45.19
C ALA A 15 -2.37 -16.76 46.20
N LEU A 16 -1.09 -16.88 45.87
CA LEU A 16 0.04 -16.44 46.70
C LEU A 16 0.02 -14.94 46.92
N ALA A 17 -0.24 -14.14 45.89
CA ALA A 17 -0.39 -12.69 46.02
C ALA A 17 -1.58 -12.30 46.93
N ARG A 18 -2.71 -13.01 46.84
CA ARG A 18 -3.84 -12.80 47.76
C ARG A 18 -3.50 -13.21 49.19
N TYR A 19 -2.77 -14.31 49.36
CA TYR A 19 -2.29 -14.73 50.68
C TYR A 19 -1.36 -13.69 51.32
N ALA A 20 -0.39 -13.18 50.56
CA ALA A 20 0.54 -12.14 51.01
C ALA A 20 -0.23 -10.90 51.53
N VAL A 21 -1.34 -10.53 50.92
CA VAL A 21 -2.20 -9.42 51.39
C VAL A 21 -2.88 -9.76 52.72
N ILE A 22 -3.31 -11.00 52.95
CA ILE A 22 -4.05 -11.36 54.17
C ILE A 22 -3.16 -12.01 55.25
N ALA A 23 -1.90 -12.31 54.97
CA ALA A 23 -0.99 -12.95 55.93
C ALA A 23 -0.95 -12.22 57.30
N PRO A 24 -0.86 -10.89 57.38
CA PRO A 24 -0.89 -10.18 58.67
C PRO A 24 -2.19 -10.41 59.49
N LEU A 25 -3.27 -10.81 58.78
CA LEU A 25 -4.62 -10.98 59.38
C LEU A 25 -4.91 -12.45 59.79
N VAL A 26 -4.06 -13.40 59.44
CA VAL A 26 -4.28 -14.84 59.67
C VAL A 26 -3.15 -15.49 60.46
N CYS A 27 -1.97 -14.85 60.60
CA CYS A 27 -0.82 -15.40 61.29
C CYS A 27 -0.84 -15.17 62.82
N ARG A 28 -1.76 -14.39 63.33
CA ARG A 28 -1.90 -14.13 64.76
C ARG A 28 -3.38 -14.01 65.17
N GLU A 29 -3.66 -14.36 66.42
CA GLU A 29 -4.98 -14.06 66.98
C GLU A 29 -5.13 -12.55 67.27
N MET A 30 -6.29 -12.00 66.95
CA MET A 30 -6.61 -10.59 67.09
C MET A 30 -8.00 -10.41 67.64
N SER A 31 -8.19 -9.41 68.50
CA SER A 31 -9.50 -8.93 68.87
C SER A 31 -10.26 -8.37 67.62
N ARG A 32 -11.57 -8.20 67.78
CA ARG A 32 -12.41 -7.67 66.68
C ARG A 32 -12.00 -6.23 66.28
N GLU A 33 -11.55 -5.43 67.21
CA GLU A 33 -11.12 -4.05 67.01
C GLU A 33 -9.76 -4.01 66.32
N GLU A 34 -8.79 -4.76 66.80
CA GLU A 34 -7.46 -4.91 66.17
C GLU A 34 -7.56 -5.41 64.75
N LEU A 35 -8.41 -6.40 64.48
CA LEU A 35 -8.64 -6.92 63.12
C LEU A 35 -9.20 -5.83 62.20
N TRP A 36 -10.08 -4.99 62.71
CA TRP A 36 -10.65 -3.90 61.93
C TRP A 36 -9.61 -2.84 61.56
N GLU A 37 -8.79 -2.41 62.50
CA GLU A 37 -7.71 -1.46 62.24
C GLU A 37 -6.65 -2.04 61.30
N GLU A 38 -6.29 -3.32 61.45
CA GLU A 38 -5.33 -3.98 60.57
C GLU A 38 -5.88 -4.10 59.14
N ILE A 39 -7.16 -4.41 58.95
CA ILE A 39 -7.81 -4.38 57.63
C ILE A 39 -7.74 -3.01 56.98
N LYS A 40 -7.93 -1.93 57.76
CA LYS A 40 -7.78 -0.55 57.25
C LYS A 40 -6.33 -0.28 56.81
N ARG A 41 -5.37 -0.70 57.61
CA ARG A 41 -3.93 -0.56 57.32
C ARG A 41 -3.55 -1.28 56.02
N VAL A 42 -3.89 -2.55 55.91
CA VAL A 42 -3.61 -3.35 54.72
C VAL A 42 -4.29 -2.82 53.46
N ALA A 43 -5.52 -2.30 53.57
CA ALA A 43 -6.23 -1.70 52.42
C ALA A 43 -5.58 -0.42 51.88
N ASN A 44 -4.84 0.32 52.71
CA ASN A 44 -4.16 1.57 52.35
C ASN A 44 -2.78 1.32 51.69
N VAL A 45 -2.24 0.13 51.80
CA VAL A 45 -0.96 -0.26 51.17
C VAL A 45 -1.14 -0.70 49.74
N VAL A 46 -0.15 -0.43 48.91
CA VAL A 46 -0.08 -0.93 47.54
C VAL A 46 0.57 -2.31 47.54
N HIS A 47 -0.13 -3.31 47.03
CA HIS A 47 0.30 -4.70 46.98
C HIS A 47 0.71 -5.10 45.59
N ARG A 48 1.73 -5.99 45.49
CA ARG A 48 2.21 -6.56 44.22
C ARG A 48 1.35 -7.76 43.82
N PHE A 49 0.89 -7.75 42.57
CA PHE A 49 0.19 -8.87 41.93
C PHE A 49 0.88 -9.23 40.63
N PRO A 50 0.65 -10.42 40.06
CA PRO A 50 1.24 -10.81 38.78
C PRO A 50 0.93 -9.87 37.62
N ASP A 51 -0.19 -9.15 37.70
CA ASP A 51 -0.69 -8.19 36.72
C ASP A 51 -0.36 -6.72 37.06
N GLY A 52 0.46 -6.48 38.09
CA GLY A 52 0.90 -5.14 38.49
C GLY A 52 0.65 -4.77 39.96
N HIS A 53 0.86 -3.51 40.33
CA HIS A 53 0.70 -3.02 41.68
C HIS A 53 -0.65 -2.36 41.87
N ARG A 54 -1.37 -2.70 42.97
CA ARG A 54 -2.69 -2.11 43.26
C ARG A 54 -3.04 -2.13 44.75
N ARG A 55 -3.95 -1.26 45.16
CA ARG A 55 -4.61 -1.31 46.46
C ARG A 55 -5.76 -2.30 46.42
N VAL A 56 -6.02 -2.96 47.54
CA VAL A 56 -7.08 -3.96 47.67
C VAL A 56 -8.19 -3.41 48.58
N SER A 57 -9.44 -3.54 48.15
CA SER A 57 -10.57 -3.06 48.94
C SER A 57 -10.74 -3.87 50.23
N ARG A 58 -11.17 -3.20 51.31
CA ARG A 58 -11.48 -3.82 52.63
C ARG A 58 -12.43 -5.03 52.46
N ARG A 59 -13.41 -4.96 51.54
CA ARG A 59 -14.34 -6.02 51.23
C ARG A 59 -13.62 -7.24 50.65
N SER A 60 -12.67 -7.04 49.77
CA SER A 60 -11.89 -8.13 49.17
C SER A 60 -10.97 -8.80 50.19
N ILE A 61 -10.32 -8.00 51.06
CA ILE A 61 -9.46 -8.50 52.14
C ILE A 61 -10.25 -9.39 53.11
N ARG A 62 -11.43 -8.94 53.58
CA ARG A 62 -12.31 -9.71 54.42
C ARG A 62 -12.75 -11.04 53.78
N ARG A 63 -13.16 -10.97 52.53
CA ARG A 63 -13.60 -12.13 51.75
C ARG A 63 -12.46 -13.15 51.56
N TRP A 64 -11.27 -12.71 51.26
CA TRP A 64 -10.10 -13.61 51.12
C TRP A 64 -9.68 -14.23 52.43
N ARG A 65 -9.69 -13.45 53.53
CA ARG A 65 -9.47 -13.98 54.88
C ARG A 65 -10.50 -15.07 55.24
N GLN A 66 -11.79 -14.79 54.94
CA GLN A 66 -12.87 -15.77 55.21
C GLN A 66 -12.67 -17.05 54.37
N TYR A 67 -12.32 -16.91 53.08
CA TYR A 67 -12.06 -18.07 52.22
C TYR A 67 -10.86 -18.89 52.73
N TYR A 68 -9.80 -18.22 53.14
CA TYR A 68 -8.62 -18.88 53.69
C TYR A 68 -8.94 -19.70 54.98
N LEU A 69 -9.70 -19.12 55.88
CA LEU A 69 -9.99 -19.68 57.21
C LEU A 69 -11.15 -20.73 57.18
N LYS A 70 -12.17 -20.51 56.36
CA LYS A 70 -13.40 -21.32 56.36
C LYS A 70 -13.67 -22.09 55.08
N GLY A 71 -12.77 -21.94 54.11
CA GLY A 71 -13.04 -22.46 52.77
C GLY A 71 -14.09 -21.69 52.00
N ARG A 72 -14.45 -22.19 50.86
CA ARG A 72 -15.57 -21.69 50.01
C ARG A 72 -16.28 -22.90 49.38
N ALA A 73 -17.44 -22.67 48.73
CA ALA A 73 -18.19 -23.73 48.06
C ALA A 73 -17.27 -24.62 47.21
N HIS A 74 -17.23 -25.92 47.52
CA HIS A 74 -16.41 -26.94 46.84
C HIS A 74 -14.87 -26.78 46.98
N CYS A 75 -14.38 -26.06 48.01
CA CYS A 75 -12.95 -25.89 48.27
C CYS A 75 -12.70 -25.82 49.79
N GLU A 76 -11.73 -26.60 50.27
CA GLU A 76 -11.33 -26.62 51.68
C GLU A 76 -10.62 -25.33 52.09
N PRO A 77 -10.53 -25.05 53.43
CA PRO A 77 -9.74 -23.95 53.93
C PRO A 77 -8.29 -24.03 53.49
N GLY A 78 -7.65 -22.88 53.22
CA GLY A 78 -6.27 -22.82 52.84
C GLY A 78 -5.99 -22.00 51.57
N LEU A 79 -4.82 -22.24 50.98
CA LEU A 79 -4.33 -21.48 49.84
C LEU A 79 -5.20 -21.72 48.56
N GLU A 80 -5.70 -22.94 48.40
CA GLU A 80 -6.56 -23.27 47.27
C GLU A 80 -7.85 -22.47 47.22
N ALA A 81 -8.41 -22.13 48.38
CA ALA A 81 -9.57 -21.26 48.46
C ALA A 81 -9.34 -19.86 47.96
N LEU A 82 -8.06 -19.41 47.82
CA LEU A 82 -7.67 -18.13 47.31
C LEU A 82 -7.45 -18.12 45.78
N HIS A 83 -7.51 -19.25 45.10
CA HIS A 83 -7.40 -19.26 43.63
C HIS A 83 -8.49 -18.41 43.00
N PRO A 84 -8.22 -17.77 41.85
CA PRO A 84 -9.28 -17.09 41.12
C PRO A 84 -10.37 -18.09 40.73
N LYS A 85 -11.61 -17.70 40.93
CA LYS A 85 -12.73 -18.55 40.50
C LYS A 85 -12.73 -18.61 38.98
N GLU A 86 -12.62 -19.81 38.43
CA GLU A 86 -12.84 -20.01 37.01
C GLU A 86 -14.30 -19.70 36.67
N ARG A 87 -14.48 -18.98 35.58
CA ARG A 87 -15.83 -18.68 35.09
C ARG A 87 -16.37 -19.92 34.42
N THR A 88 -17.42 -20.49 34.95
CA THR A 88 -18.11 -21.67 34.39
C THR A 88 -18.74 -21.43 33.02
N ASP A 89 -18.89 -20.14 32.67
CA ASP A 89 -19.44 -19.69 31.39
C ASP A 89 -18.37 -19.33 30.32
N GLN A 90 -17.12 -19.76 30.53
CA GLN A 90 -16.07 -19.55 29.53
C GLN A 90 -16.34 -20.38 28.27
N GLY A 91 -16.89 -19.70 27.26
CA GLY A 91 -17.07 -20.26 25.93
C GLY A 91 -18.51 -20.49 25.48
N GLU A 92 -19.46 -20.49 26.38
CA GLU A 92 -20.86 -20.55 25.97
C GLU A 92 -21.45 -19.16 25.70
N PRO A 93 -22.11 -18.98 24.57
CA PRO A 93 -22.74 -17.71 24.23
C PRO A 93 -24.02 -17.51 25.04
N ARG A 94 -24.03 -16.51 25.93
CA ARG A 94 -25.23 -16.16 26.71
C ARG A 94 -26.39 -15.58 25.91
N ILE A 95 -26.09 -15.01 24.74
CA ILE A 95 -27.02 -14.16 23.96
C ILE A 95 -27.43 -14.84 22.66
N LEU A 96 -26.63 -15.74 22.12
CA LEU A 96 -26.89 -16.39 20.85
C LEU A 96 -26.89 -17.92 21.02
N PRO A 97 -27.97 -18.60 20.64
CA PRO A 97 -28.03 -20.06 20.61
C PRO A 97 -26.90 -20.62 19.71
N PRO A 98 -26.31 -21.77 20.10
CA PRO A 98 -25.26 -22.43 19.31
C PRO A 98 -25.67 -22.69 17.87
N GLU A 99 -26.92 -23.06 17.62
CA GLU A 99 -27.50 -23.33 16.30
C GLU A 99 -27.43 -22.12 15.37
N ILE A 100 -27.74 -20.93 15.88
CA ILE A 100 -27.63 -19.67 15.09
C ILE A 100 -26.16 -19.38 14.75
N ILE A 101 -25.23 -19.66 15.65
CA ILE A 101 -23.80 -19.46 15.40
C ILE A 101 -23.30 -20.43 14.33
N GLU A 102 -23.71 -21.69 14.40
CA GLU A 102 -23.34 -22.72 13.42
C GLU A 102 -23.94 -22.40 12.05
N ARG A 103 -25.21 -21.98 12.01
CA ARG A 103 -25.84 -21.55 10.77
C ARG A 103 -25.14 -20.32 10.17
N ALA A 104 -24.78 -19.35 11.00
CA ALA A 104 -24.00 -18.18 10.56
C ALA A 104 -22.61 -18.55 10.01
N VAL A 105 -21.96 -19.56 10.60
CA VAL A 105 -20.70 -20.13 10.11
C VAL A 105 -20.93 -20.76 8.74
N ALA A 106 -21.93 -21.61 8.58
CA ALA A 106 -22.28 -22.26 7.32
C ALA A 106 -22.55 -21.23 6.20
N LEU A 107 -23.38 -20.23 6.50
CA LEU A 107 -23.66 -19.13 5.56
C LEU A 107 -22.38 -18.34 5.15
N ARG A 108 -21.42 -18.20 6.07
CA ARG A 108 -20.14 -17.56 5.78
C ARG A 108 -19.21 -18.46 4.97
N GLU A 109 -19.21 -19.77 5.22
CA GLU A 109 -18.40 -20.75 4.49
C GLU A 109 -18.91 -20.96 3.07
N GLU A 110 -20.22 -20.97 2.88
CA GLU A 110 -20.86 -21.02 1.54
C GLU A 110 -20.40 -19.84 0.67
N MET A 111 -20.40 -18.63 1.21
CA MET A 111 -19.94 -17.44 0.50
C MET A 111 -19.05 -16.58 1.41
N PRO A 112 -17.72 -16.76 1.39
CA PRO A 112 -16.77 -16.02 2.24
C PRO A 112 -16.82 -14.50 2.10
N SER A 113 -17.36 -13.98 0.99
CA SER A 113 -17.49 -12.54 0.76
C SER A 113 -18.68 -11.89 1.48
N ARG A 114 -19.69 -12.64 1.94
CA ARG A 114 -20.86 -12.09 2.62
C ARG A 114 -20.46 -11.18 3.79
N LYS A 115 -21.08 -10.00 3.88
CA LYS A 115 -20.94 -9.10 5.04
C LYS A 115 -21.71 -9.68 6.23
N THR A 116 -21.31 -9.34 7.46
CA THR A 116 -21.99 -9.84 8.67
C THR A 116 -23.44 -9.40 8.76
N GLY A 117 -23.73 -8.13 8.36
CA GLY A 117 -25.10 -7.65 8.27
C GLY A 117 -25.96 -8.52 7.35
N ARG A 118 -25.43 -8.91 6.18
CA ARG A 118 -26.18 -9.79 5.26
C ARG A 118 -26.45 -11.19 5.83
N ILE A 119 -25.52 -11.72 6.63
CA ILE A 119 -25.74 -13.00 7.34
C ILE A 119 -26.85 -12.85 8.36
N ILE A 120 -26.91 -11.73 9.09
CA ILE A 120 -28.00 -11.46 10.05
C ILE A 120 -29.35 -11.35 9.33
N GLU A 121 -29.41 -10.68 8.19
CA GLU A 121 -30.63 -10.63 7.37
C GLU A 121 -31.10 -12.01 6.92
N LEU A 122 -30.17 -12.86 6.45
CA LEU A 122 -30.51 -14.23 6.02
C LEU A 122 -31.00 -15.06 7.18
N LEU A 123 -30.37 -14.97 8.38
CA LEU A 123 -30.82 -15.65 9.57
C LEU A 123 -32.24 -15.23 10.02
N LYS A 124 -32.59 -13.96 9.84
CA LYS A 124 -33.95 -13.46 10.11
C LYS A 124 -34.96 -14.02 9.12
N LEU A 125 -34.66 -13.97 7.84
CA LEU A 125 -35.52 -14.54 6.79
C LEU A 125 -35.72 -16.04 6.97
N GLU A 126 -34.68 -16.80 7.34
CA GLU A 126 -34.79 -18.23 7.61
C GLU A 126 -35.65 -18.50 8.85
N ALA A 127 -35.55 -17.71 9.92
CA ALA A 127 -36.39 -17.82 11.11
C ALA A 127 -37.84 -17.50 10.80
N GLU A 128 -38.13 -16.45 10.08
CA GLU A 128 -39.48 -16.05 9.64
C GLU A 128 -40.12 -17.13 8.76
N ALA A 129 -39.37 -17.70 7.81
CA ALA A 129 -39.84 -18.77 6.94
C ALA A 129 -40.14 -20.08 7.74
N GLY A 130 -39.43 -20.29 8.85
CA GLY A 130 -39.66 -21.41 9.78
C GLY A 130 -40.74 -21.15 10.84
N GLY A 131 -41.43 -20.01 10.80
CA GLY A 131 -42.45 -19.65 11.81
C GLY A 131 -41.87 -19.32 13.18
N LEU A 132 -40.56 -19.05 13.28
CA LEU A 132 -39.85 -18.71 14.51
C LEU A 132 -39.64 -17.17 14.61
N SER A 133 -39.61 -16.68 15.86
CA SER A 133 -39.26 -15.30 16.12
C SER A 133 -37.84 -15.02 15.67
N ALA A 134 -37.64 -13.97 14.88
CA ALA A 134 -36.32 -13.59 14.37
C ALA A 134 -35.37 -13.19 15.53
N PRO A 135 -34.19 -13.77 15.63
CA PRO A 135 -33.25 -13.44 16.71
C PRO A 135 -32.70 -12.02 16.55
N GLU A 136 -32.68 -11.27 17.64
CA GLU A 136 -32.04 -9.95 17.67
C GLU A 136 -30.53 -10.12 17.82
N VAL A 137 -29.81 -10.08 16.69
CA VAL A 137 -28.37 -10.31 16.62
C VAL A 137 -27.62 -9.03 16.31
N LYS A 138 -26.76 -8.59 17.23
CA LYS A 138 -25.83 -7.46 16.98
C LYS A 138 -24.65 -7.93 16.15
N GLU A 139 -24.25 -7.14 15.14
CA GLU A 139 -23.08 -7.47 14.29
C GLU A 139 -21.79 -7.71 15.08
N SER A 140 -21.55 -6.93 16.16
CA SER A 140 -20.39 -7.06 17.01
C SER A 140 -20.32 -8.42 17.70
N THR A 141 -21.48 -8.91 18.20
CA THR A 141 -21.60 -10.22 18.85
C THR A 141 -21.38 -11.35 17.86
N LEU A 142 -22.02 -11.29 16.69
CA LEU A 142 -21.84 -12.31 15.66
C LEU A 142 -20.39 -12.35 15.14
N ASN A 143 -19.78 -11.20 14.92
CA ASN A 143 -18.37 -11.12 14.52
C ASN A 143 -17.42 -11.71 15.57
N TYR A 144 -17.71 -11.55 16.87
CA TYR A 144 -16.96 -12.20 17.93
C TYR A 144 -17.00 -13.73 17.81
N HIS A 145 -18.20 -14.31 17.63
CA HIS A 145 -18.36 -15.76 17.49
C HIS A 145 -17.75 -16.30 16.18
N LEU A 146 -17.94 -15.62 15.06
CA LEU A 146 -17.30 -15.96 13.78
C LEU A 146 -15.77 -15.97 13.88
N ARG A 147 -15.17 -15.03 14.65
CA ARG A 147 -13.73 -15.05 14.94
C ARG A 147 -13.31 -16.27 15.76
N ARG A 148 -14.04 -16.60 16.81
CA ARG A 148 -13.78 -17.79 17.64
C ARG A 148 -13.88 -19.09 16.85
N LYS A 149 -14.90 -19.23 16.02
CA LYS A 149 -15.12 -20.39 15.11
C LYS A 149 -14.17 -20.35 13.89
N LYS A 150 -13.25 -19.37 13.81
CA LYS A 150 -12.28 -19.20 12.71
C LYS A 150 -12.94 -18.97 11.34
N ALA A 151 -14.20 -18.56 11.29
CA ALA A 151 -15.01 -18.29 10.11
C ALA A 151 -14.97 -16.80 9.72
N THR A 152 -13.77 -16.18 9.68
CA THR A 152 -13.60 -14.79 9.23
C THR A 152 -13.47 -14.73 7.71
N ARG A 153 -13.93 -13.62 7.09
CA ARG A 153 -13.82 -13.40 5.64
C ARG A 153 -12.38 -13.58 5.14
N LYS A 154 -11.41 -13.03 5.87
CA LYS A 154 -9.98 -13.10 5.50
C LYS A 154 -9.50 -14.55 5.51
N ARG A 155 -9.83 -15.32 6.54
CA ARG A 155 -9.37 -16.71 6.70
C ARG A 155 -10.00 -17.66 5.69
N LEU A 156 -11.30 -17.53 5.43
CA LEU A 156 -11.99 -18.39 4.47
C LEU A 156 -11.60 -18.09 3.03
N ARG A 157 -11.37 -16.82 2.68
CA ARG A 157 -10.82 -16.45 1.36
C ARG A 157 -9.42 -16.98 1.14
N SER A 158 -8.63 -17.12 2.20
CA SER A 158 -7.26 -17.67 2.11
C SER A 158 -7.23 -19.21 2.15
N LYS A 159 -8.35 -19.88 2.50
CA LYS A 159 -8.46 -21.35 2.40
C LYS A 159 -8.47 -21.75 0.92
N GLY A 160 -7.39 -22.34 0.45
CA GLY A 160 -7.28 -22.89 -0.91
C GLY A 160 -6.20 -22.25 -1.80
N ARG A 161 -5.61 -21.12 -1.40
CA ARG A 161 -4.47 -20.54 -2.10
C ARG A 161 -3.23 -20.59 -1.21
N ALA A 162 -2.53 -21.72 -1.22
CA ALA A 162 -1.20 -21.81 -0.65
C ALA A 162 -0.22 -21.13 -1.61
N PHE A 163 0.07 -19.84 -1.37
CA PHE A 163 1.08 -19.13 -2.14
C PHE A 163 2.46 -19.55 -1.66
N ARG A 164 3.18 -20.25 -2.52
CA ARG A 164 4.59 -20.53 -2.27
C ARG A 164 5.35 -19.21 -2.41
N ARG A 165 6.15 -18.90 -1.40
CA ARG A 165 7.10 -17.78 -1.50
C ARG A 165 8.05 -18.11 -2.65
N PHE A 166 8.09 -17.23 -3.64
CA PHE A 166 9.06 -17.34 -4.73
C PHE A 166 10.05 -16.18 -4.67
N GLN A 167 11.20 -16.37 -5.22
CA GLN A 167 12.25 -15.40 -5.38
C GLN A 167 12.94 -15.67 -6.70
N HIS A 168 13.18 -14.62 -7.46
CA HIS A 168 13.93 -14.74 -8.70
C HIS A 168 15.39 -15.12 -8.42
N PRO A 169 16.07 -15.81 -9.36
CA PRO A 169 17.35 -16.47 -9.05
C PRO A 169 18.49 -15.49 -8.81
N HIS A 170 18.54 -14.35 -9.50
CA HIS A 170 19.65 -13.41 -9.41
C HIS A 170 19.18 -11.95 -9.55
N ARG A 171 20.07 -11.02 -9.27
CA ARG A 171 19.93 -9.58 -9.50
C ARG A 171 19.48 -9.30 -10.92
N ASN A 172 18.60 -8.33 -11.12
CA ASN A 172 18.02 -7.92 -12.39
C ASN A 172 17.16 -8.97 -13.10
N SER A 173 16.88 -10.14 -12.51
CA SER A 173 15.91 -11.08 -13.07
C SER A 173 14.49 -10.53 -13.10
N CYS A 174 14.10 -9.79 -12.06
CA CYS A 174 12.78 -9.17 -11.99
C CYS A 174 12.80 -7.92 -11.11
N TRP A 175 12.30 -6.84 -11.66
CA TRP A 175 11.98 -5.64 -10.87
C TRP A 175 10.48 -5.51 -10.71
N GLN A 176 10.04 -5.26 -9.48
CA GLN A 176 8.65 -4.93 -9.18
C GLN A 176 8.51 -3.42 -9.07
N GLY A 177 7.64 -2.85 -9.90
CA GLY A 177 7.32 -1.43 -9.89
C GLY A 177 5.94 -1.17 -9.29
N ASP A 178 5.84 -0.14 -8.46
CA ASP A 178 4.58 0.30 -7.88
C ASP A 178 4.62 1.78 -7.51
N TRP A 179 3.45 2.33 -7.23
CA TRP A 179 3.29 3.68 -6.71
C TRP A 179 2.43 3.69 -5.45
N ALA A 180 2.59 4.71 -4.63
CA ALA A 180 1.81 4.90 -3.42
C ALA A 180 1.55 6.37 -3.14
N ASP A 181 0.49 6.62 -2.39
CA ASP A 181 0.22 7.93 -1.80
C ASP A 181 1.40 8.38 -0.94
N GLY A 182 1.91 9.57 -1.24
CA GLY A 182 2.93 10.28 -0.48
C GLY A 182 2.33 11.27 0.53
N ILE A 183 3.12 12.25 0.89
CA ILE A 183 2.73 13.33 1.82
C ILE A 183 2.12 14.52 1.07
N TRP A 184 1.54 15.45 1.83
CA TRP A 184 1.06 16.73 1.31
C TRP A 184 2.18 17.75 1.38
N LEU A 185 2.46 18.42 0.27
CA LEU A 185 3.43 19.51 0.14
C LEU A 185 2.73 20.82 -0.13
N GLU A 186 3.39 21.92 0.10
CA GLU A 186 2.92 23.24 -0.35
C GLU A 186 2.73 23.25 -1.87
N HIS A 187 1.67 23.93 -2.33
CA HIS A 187 1.41 24.02 -3.77
C HIS A 187 2.40 25.00 -4.42
N PRO A 188 3.15 24.59 -5.46
CA PRO A 188 4.26 25.39 -5.99
C PRO A 188 3.84 26.77 -6.53
N THR A 189 2.57 26.94 -6.94
CA THR A 189 2.08 28.18 -7.57
C THR A 189 0.88 28.80 -6.85
N LYS A 190 0.38 28.21 -5.76
CA LYS A 190 -0.83 28.68 -5.03
C LYS A 190 -0.52 28.70 -3.54
N PRO A 191 -0.01 29.82 -2.99
CA PRO A 191 0.30 29.93 -1.56
C PRO A 191 -0.90 29.56 -0.68
N GLY A 192 -0.65 28.85 0.41
CA GLY A 192 -1.68 28.38 1.36
C GLY A 192 -2.53 27.20 0.87
N LYS A 193 -2.26 26.64 -0.31
CA LYS A 193 -2.85 25.36 -0.74
C LYS A 193 -1.83 24.25 -0.66
N SER A 194 -2.29 23.05 -0.32
CA SER A 194 -1.47 21.85 -0.32
C SER A 194 -1.72 21.01 -1.57
N ARG A 195 -0.71 20.30 -2.02
CA ARG A 195 -0.79 19.32 -3.10
C ARG A 195 -0.20 18.00 -2.67
N LYS A 196 -0.91 16.92 -2.94
CA LYS A 196 -0.46 15.56 -2.66
C LYS A 196 0.63 15.16 -3.64
N CYS A 197 1.69 14.53 -3.15
CA CYS A 197 2.68 13.85 -3.97
C CYS A 197 2.48 12.34 -3.95
N TYR A 198 3.15 11.62 -4.85
CA TYR A 198 3.02 10.18 -5.07
C TYR A 198 4.39 9.56 -5.23
N LEU A 199 4.68 8.55 -4.43
CA LEU A 199 5.92 7.79 -4.51
C LEU A 199 5.83 6.77 -5.63
N HIS A 200 6.79 6.76 -6.54
CA HIS A 200 7.01 5.68 -7.50
C HIS A 200 8.33 5.00 -7.20
N ALA A 201 8.39 3.68 -7.31
CA ALA A 201 9.59 2.94 -6.99
C ALA A 201 9.70 1.62 -7.75
N PHE A 202 10.94 1.19 -7.95
CA PHE A 202 11.28 -0.16 -8.41
C PHE A 202 12.14 -0.86 -7.36
N ILE A 203 11.80 -2.10 -7.06
CA ILE A 203 12.57 -2.98 -6.18
C ILE A 203 13.04 -4.20 -6.95
N ASP A 204 14.30 -4.53 -6.80
CA ASP A 204 14.84 -5.80 -7.30
C ASP A 204 14.32 -6.97 -6.44
N ASP A 205 13.71 -7.95 -7.10
CA ASP A 205 13.06 -9.08 -6.45
C ASP A 205 14.02 -9.93 -5.64
N ARG A 206 15.24 -10.10 -6.11
CA ARG A 206 16.26 -10.95 -5.48
C ARG A 206 16.94 -10.25 -4.31
N THR A 207 17.47 -9.07 -4.52
CA THR A 207 18.34 -8.37 -3.58
C THR A 207 17.60 -7.45 -2.62
N ARG A 208 16.35 -7.07 -2.93
CA ARG A 208 15.58 -6.02 -2.22
C ARG A 208 16.19 -4.62 -2.38
N TYR A 209 17.16 -4.47 -3.24
CA TYR A 209 17.73 -3.19 -3.59
C TYR A 209 16.69 -2.34 -4.34
N ILE A 210 16.71 -1.04 -4.10
CA ILE A 210 15.85 -0.07 -4.79
C ILE A 210 16.73 0.67 -5.81
N PRO A 211 16.72 0.30 -7.10
CA PRO A 211 17.52 1.01 -8.10
C PRO A 211 17.14 2.49 -8.20
N HIS A 212 15.84 2.78 -8.09
CA HIS A 212 15.34 4.13 -7.97
C HIS A 212 13.96 4.19 -7.31
N ALA A 213 13.75 5.25 -6.54
CA ALA A 213 12.46 5.69 -6.05
C ALA A 213 12.43 7.22 -6.06
N GLU A 214 11.28 7.80 -6.36
CA GLU A 214 11.10 9.23 -6.47
C GLU A 214 9.65 9.64 -6.23
N PHE A 215 9.45 10.81 -5.63
CA PHE A 215 8.13 11.42 -5.51
C PHE A 215 7.82 12.27 -6.71
N TYR A 216 6.57 12.21 -7.16
CA TYR A 216 6.02 12.96 -8.27
C TYR A 216 4.75 13.68 -7.84
N LEU A 217 4.33 14.71 -8.57
CA LEU A 217 3.08 15.43 -8.33
C LEU A 217 1.86 14.77 -9.02
N ARG A 218 2.05 13.64 -9.69
CA ARG A 218 1.01 12.87 -10.37
C ARG A 218 1.21 11.37 -10.15
N GLN A 219 0.07 10.66 -10.11
CA GLN A 219 0.06 9.19 -10.03
C GLN A 219 -0.33 8.60 -11.39
N ASN A 220 0.54 8.70 -12.36
CA ASN A 220 0.27 8.21 -13.70
C ASN A 220 1.43 7.37 -14.23
N LEU A 221 1.17 6.63 -15.29
CA LEU A 221 2.16 5.73 -15.87
C LEU A 221 3.41 6.46 -16.39
N PRO A 222 3.32 7.66 -16.99
CA PRO A 222 4.52 8.43 -17.34
C PRO A 222 5.49 8.63 -16.18
N CYS A 223 4.98 8.90 -14.95
CA CYS A 223 5.85 9.02 -13.77
C CYS A 223 6.54 7.71 -13.43
N LEU A 224 5.85 6.57 -13.57
CA LEU A 224 6.44 5.25 -13.36
C LEU A 224 7.48 4.92 -14.45
N GLU A 225 7.22 5.31 -15.70
CA GLU A 225 8.16 5.16 -16.81
C GLU A 225 9.43 5.99 -16.59
N ASP A 226 9.31 7.25 -16.15
CA ASP A 226 10.47 8.07 -15.81
C ASP A 226 11.26 7.49 -14.63
N CYS A 227 10.57 7.00 -13.60
CA CYS A 227 11.20 6.28 -12.50
C CYS A 227 11.94 5.03 -12.99
N LEU A 228 11.36 4.25 -13.92
CA LEU A 228 12.02 3.10 -14.54
C LEU A 228 13.26 3.52 -15.35
N ARG A 229 13.17 4.57 -16.14
CA ARG A 229 14.29 5.10 -16.91
C ARG A 229 15.47 5.45 -16.02
N LYS A 230 15.21 6.18 -14.93
CA LYS A 230 16.22 6.54 -13.92
C LYS A 230 16.77 5.32 -13.20
N ALA A 231 15.93 4.33 -12.92
CA ALA A 231 16.36 3.05 -12.32
C ALA A 231 17.30 2.27 -13.27
N ILE A 232 16.98 2.21 -14.56
CA ILE A 232 17.80 1.55 -15.59
C ILE A 232 19.17 2.20 -15.72
N LEU A 233 19.25 3.54 -15.70
CA LEU A 233 20.52 4.26 -15.74
C LEU A 233 21.45 3.86 -14.59
N LYS A 234 20.90 3.56 -13.41
CA LYS A 234 21.67 3.18 -12.22
C LYS A 234 21.94 1.67 -12.12
N GLY A 235 21.00 0.85 -12.56
CA GLY A 235 21.00 -0.58 -12.29
C GLY A 235 21.13 -1.50 -13.50
N GLY A 236 21.03 -0.96 -14.72
CA GLY A 236 20.92 -1.72 -15.97
C GLY A 236 19.47 -2.16 -16.26
N ILE A 237 19.26 -2.82 -17.38
CA ILE A 237 17.93 -3.27 -17.84
C ILE A 237 17.60 -4.60 -17.16
N PRO A 238 16.45 -4.72 -16.44
CA PRO A 238 16.02 -6.01 -15.89
C PRO A 238 15.53 -6.96 -16.99
N GLU A 239 15.60 -8.27 -16.74
CA GLU A 239 15.03 -9.28 -17.65
C GLU A 239 13.50 -9.19 -17.65
N MET A 240 12.89 -8.87 -16.50
CA MET A 240 11.45 -8.73 -16.32
C MET A 240 11.11 -7.48 -15.50
N THR A 241 10.06 -6.80 -15.91
CA THR A 241 9.46 -5.69 -15.16
C THR A 241 8.01 -6.03 -14.82
N TYR A 242 7.67 -6.08 -13.55
CA TYR A 242 6.35 -6.45 -13.06
C TYR A 242 5.66 -5.20 -12.47
N VAL A 243 4.55 -4.76 -13.06
CA VAL A 243 3.82 -3.53 -12.69
C VAL A 243 2.31 -3.75 -12.65
N ASP A 244 1.56 -2.79 -12.09
CA ASP A 244 0.10 -2.82 -12.16
C ASP A 244 -0.42 -2.50 -13.56
N ASN A 245 -1.62 -2.99 -13.83
CA ASN A 245 -2.32 -2.75 -15.08
C ASN A 245 -2.86 -1.29 -15.10
N GLY A 246 -2.21 -0.43 -15.87
CA GLY A 246 -2.68 0.94 -16.13
C GLY A 246 -3.82 1.01 -17.15
N SER A 247 -4.23 2.22 -17.56
CA SER A 247 -5.18 2.39 -18.66
C SER A 247 -4.65 1.72 -19.93
N SER A 248 -5.56 1.19 -20.77
CA SER A 248 -5.18 0.43 -21.98
C SER A 248 -4.25 1.19 -22.93
N TYR A 249 -4.45 2.50 -23.06
CA TYR A 249 -3.60 3.37 -23.88
C TYR A 249 -2.18 3.50 -23.33
N GLN A 250 -2.07 3.84 -22.04
CA GLN A 250 -0.78 3.97 -21.37
C GLN A 250 -0.04 2.63 -21.29
N ALA A 251 -0.76 1.53 -21.07
CA ALA A 251 -0.19 0.18 -21.13
C ALA A 251 0.38 -0.14 -22.52
N GLY A 252 -0.21 0.38 -23.58
CA GLY A 252 0.29 0.27 -24.96
C GLY A 252 1.65 0.95 -25.15
N GLN A 253 1.81 2.18 -24.65
CA GLN A 253 3.09 2.91 -24.70
C GLN A 253 4.17 2.19 -23.89
N PHE A 254 3.83 1.75 -22.68
CA PHE A 254 4.78 1.03 -21.84
C PHE A 254 5.24 -0.31 -22.46
N ARG A 255 4.34 -1.03 -23.15
CA ARG A 255 4.72 -2.23 -23.90
C ARG A 255 5.71 -1.93 -25.02
N LYS A 256 5.55 -0.83 -25.75
CA LYS A 256 6.52 -0.40 -26.77
C LYS A 256 7.89 -0.11 -26.17
N ILE A 257 7.93 0.60 -25.04
CA ILE A 257 9.16 0.87 -24.29
C ILE A 257 9.82 -0.43 -23.85
N ALA A 258 9.05 -1.34 -23.25
CA ALA A 258 9.56 -2.65 -22.81
C ALA A 258 10.11 -3.49 -23.97
N ALA A 259 9.43 -3.50 -25.11
CA ALA A 259 9.90 -4.19 -26.31
C ALA A 259 11.23 -3.62 -26.84
N ARG A 260 11.38 -2.29 -26.86
CA ARG A 260 12.63 -1.62 -27.25
C ARG A 260 13.78 -1.90 -26.29
N LEU A 261 13.48 -1.99 -24.99
CA LEU A 261 14.44 -2.38 -23.96
C LEU A 261 14.79 -3.87 -24.02
N GLY A 262 13.96 -4.69 -24.67
CA GLY A 262 14.06 -6.14 -24.63
C GLY A 262 13.85 -6.71 -23.23
N THR A 263 12.99 -6.08 -22.41
CA THR A 263 12.55 -6.56 -21.09
C THR A 263 11.17 -7.19 -21.19
N ASN A 264 10.93 -8.25 -20.43
CA ASN A 264 9.62 -8.87 -20.38
C ASN A 264 8.71 -8.06 -19.43
N LEU A 265 7.72 -7.36 -19.99
CA LEU A 265 6.76 -6.58 -19.20
C LEU A 265 5.58 -7.48 -18.80
N VAL A 266 5.41 -7.66 -17.50
CA VAL A 266 4.32 -8.42 -16.90
C VAL A 266 3.43 -7.49 -16.11
N PHE A 267 2.14 -7.48 -16.46
CA PHE A 267 1.13 -6.77 -15.68
C PHE A 267 0.54 -7.69 -14.61
N ALA A 268 0.35 -7.14 -13.41
CA ALA A 268 -0.32 -7.87 -12.34
C ALA A 268 -1.73 -8.26 -12.77
N THR A 269 -2.07 -9.53 -12.57
CA THR A 269 -3.44 -10.00 -12.77
C THR A 269 -4.32 -9.43 -11.66
N GLU A 270 -5.50 -8.93 -12.00
CA GLU A 270 -6.48 -8.48 -11.02
C GLU A 270 -6.72 -9.57 -9.96
N PHE A 271 -6.77 -9.17 -8.69
CA PHE A 271 -6.97 -10.06 -7.54
C PHE A 271 -5.84 -11.07 -7.23
N CYS A 272 -4.64 -10.91 -7.80
CA CYS A 272 -3.44 -11.68 -7.43
C CYS A 272 -2.35 -10.77 -6.82
N PRO A 273 -2.56 -10.22 -5.59
CA PRO A 273 -1.62 -9.27 -4.97
C PRO A 273 -0.28 -9.92 -4.57
N GLU A 274 -0.19 -11.24 -4.60
CA GLU A 274 0.97 -11.96 -4.09
C GLU A 274 2.23 -11.74 -4.94
N GLY A 275 2.06 -11.44 -6.21
CA GLY A 275 3.18 -11.13 -7.12
C GLY A 275 3.94 -9.85 -6.74
N LYS A 276 3.27 -8.88 -6.13
CA LYS A 276 3.82 -7.55 -5.76
C LYS A 276 4.17 -7.39 -4.28
N GLY A 277 3.99 -8.42 -3.47
CA GLY A 277 4.15 -8.34 -2.02
C GLY A 277 5.49 -7.79 -1.51
N LYS A 278 6.52 -7.72 -2.35
CA LYS A 278 7.84 -7.20 -1.98
C LYS A 278 7.88 -5.68 -2.07
N VAL A 279 7.42 -5.11 -3.16
CA VAL A 279 7.33 -3.64 -3.32
C VAL A 279 6.29 -3.05 -2.37
N GLU A 280 5.14 -3.72 -2.17
CA GLU A 280 4.12 -3.29 -1.21
C GLU A 280 4.67 -3.25 0.23
N ARG A 281 5.44 -4.27 0.62
CA ARG A 281 6.08 -4.32 1.94
C ARG A 281 7.10 -3.21 2.09
N TRP A 282 7.89 -2.94 1.07
CA TRP A 282 8.84 -1.84 1.09
C TRP A 282 8.14 -0.48 1.18
N ILE A 283 7.09 -0.25 0.40
CA ILE A 283 6.26 0.96 0.48
C ILE A 283 5.69 1.16 1.90
N ARG A 284 5.28 0.07 2.55
CA ARG A 284 4.86 0.13 3.96
C ARG A 284 5.99 0.59 4.87
N THR A 285 7.20 0.07 4.67
CA THR A 285 8.39 0.52 5.43
C THR A 285 8.66 2.01 5.22
N VAL A 286 8.52 2.53 3.99
CA VAL A 286 8.64 3.97 3.71
C VAL A 286 7.57 4.76 4.48
N LYS A 287 6.32 4.28 4.50
CA LYS A 287 5.22 4.96 5.22
C LYS A 287 5.43 4.95 6.73
N ASP A 288 5.92 3.85 7.28
CA ASP A 288 6.07 3.68 8.72
C ASP A 288 7.34 4.37 9.26
N ASP A 289 8.40 4.50 8.46
CA ASP A 289 9.73 4.98 8.86
C ASP A 289 10.02 6.38 8.26
N PHE A 290 10.00 6.51 6.93
CA PHE A 290 10.40 7.74 6.25
C PHE A 290 9.38 8.89 6.40
N PHE A 291 8.07 8.62 6.32
CA PHE A 291 7.06 9.72 6.35
C PHE A 291 7.04 10.46 7.68
N ALA A 292 7.28 9.77 8.80
CA ALA A 292 7.37 10.40 10.10
C ALA A 292 8.54 11.40 10.14
N GLU A 293 9.71 10.98 9.65
CA GLU A 293 10.91 11.80 9.61
C GLU A 293 10.77 13.00 8.65
N ALA A 294 10.15 12.79 7.49
CA ALA A 294 9.88 13.85 6.54
C ALA A 294 8.92 14.92 7.09
N GLN A 295 7.95 14.53 7.91
CA GLN A 295 7.04 15.48 8.59
C GLN A 295 7.77 16.28 9.67
N VAL A 296 8.61 15.64 10.47
CA VAL A 296 9.41 16.31 11.52
C VAL A 296 10.42 17.28 10.91
N SER A 297 10.97 16.94 9.74
CA SER A 297 11.95 17.76 9.02
C SER A 297 11.35 18.95 8.26
N GLU A 298 10.02 19.17 8.36
CA GLU A 298 9.29 20.27 7.73
C GLU A 298 9.61 20.45 6.24
N VAL A 299 9.71 19.36 5.50
CA VAL A 299 10.01 19.37 4.07
C VAL A 299 8.93 20.15 3.31
N LYS A 300 9.33 21.17 2.55
CA LYS A 300 8.41 22.15 1.93
C LYS A 300 8.08 21.87 0.47
N ASN A 301 9.02 21.31 -0.27
CA ASN A 301 8.90 21.14 -1.71
C ASN A 301 9.32 19.74 -2.17
N LEU A 302 9.01 19.42 -3.43
CA LEU A 302 9.24 18.10 -4.01
C LEU A 302 10.73 17.74 -4.13
N GLU A 303 11.58 18.72 -4.39
CA GLU A 303 13.03 18.53 -4.54
C GLU A 303 13.68 18.17 -3.21
N GLU A 304 13.35 18.91 -2.15
CA GLU A 304 13.78 18.59 -0.78
C GLU A 304 13.32 17.21 -0.37
N LEU A 305 12.04 16.87 -0.66
CA LEU A 305 11.48 15.56 -0.33
C LEU A 305 12.25 14.43 -1.03
N ASN A 306 12.57 14.59 -2.29
CA ASN A 306 13.32 13.60 -3.06
C ASN A 306 14.77 13.49 -2.58
N THR A 307 15.42 14.59 -2.26
CA THR A 307 16.76 14.59 -1.68
C THR A 307 16.78 13.85 -0.35
N PHE A 308 15.78 14.08 0.50
CA PHE A 308 15.64 13.41 1.78
C PHE A 308 15.34 11.90 1.61
N LEU A 309 14.48 11.54 0.65
CA LEU A 309 14.21 10.14 0.30
C LEU A 309 15.50 9.41 -0.13
N TRP A 310 16.29 10.03 -0.99
CA TRP A 310 17.53 9.39 -1.48
C TRP A 310 18.56 9.22 -0.37
N ALA A 311 18.69 10.16 0.54
CA ALA A 311 19.53 10.01 1.72
C ALA A 311 19.04 8.87 2.63
N TRP A 312 17.71 8.78 2.84
CA TRP A 312 17.11 7.67 3.59
C TRP A 312 17.31 6.31 2.90
N LEU A 313 17.24 6.25 1.56
CA LEU A 313 17.50 5.03 0.79
C LEU A 313 18.92 4.52 0.97
N GLU A 314 19.90 5.40 1.08
CA GLU A 314 21.29 4.99 1.37
C GLU A 314 21.37 4.22 2.69
N VAL A 315 20.70 4.72 3.74
CA VAL A 315 20.60 4.05 5.04
C VAL A 315 19.81 2.73 4.94
N TYR A 316 18.68 2.72 4.19
CA TYR A 316 17.89 1.52 3.97
C TYR A 316 18.71 0.41 3.29
N HIS A 317 19.51 0.75 2.29
CA HIS A 317 20.34 -0.23 1.56
C HIS A 317 21.38 -0.92 2.43
N ASP A 318 21.76 -0.33 3.55
CA ASP A 318 22.75 -0.88 4.50
C ASP A 318 22.12 -1.58 5.71
N ARG A 319 20.77 -1.59 5.81
CA ARG A 319 20.07 -2.37 6.85
C ARG A 319 19.99 -3.85 6.48
N ILE A 320 20.22 -4.74 7.44
CA ILE A 320 20.05 -6.19 7.25
C ILE A 320 18.57 -6.50 7.00
N HIS A 321 18.27 -7.05 5.85
CA HIS A 321 16.90 -7.40 5.47
C HIS A 321 16.48 -8.75 6.09
N SER A 322 15.30 -8.80 6.73
CA SER A 322 14.85 -9.97 7.51
C SER A 322 14.73 -11.27 6.71
N SER A 323 14.40 -11.21 5.42
CA SER A 323 14.25 -12.41 4.58
C SER A 323 15.53 -12.85 3.90
N THR A 324 16.42 -11.93 3.53
CA THR A 324 17.67 -12.24 2.83
C THR A 324 18.85 -12.46 3.78
N LYS A 325 18.72 -12.01 5.04
CA LYS A 325 19.76 -12.05 6.09
C LYS A 325 21.05 -11.31 5.71
N ALA A 326 21.01 -10.48 4.70
CA ALA A 326 22.08 -9.63 4.20
C ALA A 326 21.55 -8.22 3.90
N THR A 327 22.44 -7.25 3.70
CA THR A 327 22.03 -5.91 3.29
C THR A 327 21.69 -5.89 1.80
N PRO A 328 20.67 -5.12 1.36
CA PRO A 328 20.37 -4.96 -0.06
C PRO A 328 21.59 -4.53 -0.89
N ARG A 329 22.41 -3.61 -0.38
CA ARG A 329 23.64 -3.13 -1.03
C ARG A 329 24.66 -4.24 -1.23
N GLN A 330 24.88 -5.06 -0.20
CA GLN A 330 25.83 -6.18 -0.29
C GLN A 330 25.40 -7.16 -1.36
N LEU A 331 24.13 -7.61 -1.36
CA LEU A 331 23.61 -8.53 -2.37
C LEU A 331 23.65 -7.93 -3.77
N TRP A 332 23.31 -6.64 -3.89
CA TRP A 332 23.36 -5.95 -5.18
C TRP A 332 24.75 -5.88 -5.78
N ARG A 333 25.79 -5.75 -4.94
CA ARG A 333 27.20 -5.69 -5.38
C ARG A 333 27.80 -7.06 -5.66
N THR A 334 27.45 -8.06 -4.86
CA THR A 334 28.01 -9.42 -4.98
C THR A 334 27.33 -10.25 -6.05
N GLU A 335 26.03 -10.08 -6.26
CA GLU A 335 25.30 -10.73 -7.33
C GLU A 335 25.45 -9.92 -8.62
N VAL A 336 26.61 -10.04 -9.28
CA VAL A 336 26.85 -9.45 -10.61
C VAL A 336 25.96 -10.18 -11.60
N GLY A 337 24.70 -9.77 -11.67
CA GLY A 337 23.75 -10.29 -12.64
C GLY A 337 24.14 -9.91 -14.06
N ARG A 338 23.44 -10.46 -15.03
CA ARG A 338 23.55 -10.14 -16.47
C ARG A 338 23.00 -8.72 -16.75
N ALA A 339 23.60 -7.70 -16.13
CA ALA A 339 23.19 -6.33 -16.28
C ALA A 339 23.44 -5.90 -17.75
N ARG A 340 22.36 -5.80 -18.51
CA ARG A 340 22.42 -5.18 -19.84
C ARG A 340 22.45 -3.66 -19.63
N VAL A 341 23.54 -3.04 -20.03
CA VAL A 341 23.71 -1.59 -19.95
C VAL A 341 23.27 -0.96 -21.27
N VAL A 342 22.67 0.20 -21.22
CA VAL A 342 22.27 1.00 -22.38
C VAL A 342 22.88 2.39 -22.26
N GLU A 343 23.30 2.94 -23.39
CA GLU A 343 23.80 4.30 -23.46
C GLU A 343 22.70 5.30 -23.08
N PRO A 344 23.00 6.36 -22.29
CA PRO A 344 22.01 7.33 -21.83
C PRO A 344 21.19 7.96 -22.97
N GLU A 345 21.82 8.30 -24.09
CA GLU A 345 21.16 8.91 -25.25
C GLU A 345 20.15 7.96 -25.87
N LYS A 346 20.53 6.70 -26.08
CA LYS A 346 19.63 5.66 -26.59
C LYS A 346 18.47 5.39 -25.61
N LEU A 347 18.74 5.45 -24.30
CA LEU A 347 17.71 5.26 -23.32
C LEU A 347 16.65 6.37 -23.38
N VAL A 348 17.04 7.61 -23.57
CA VAL A 348 16.09 8.71 -23.78
C VAL A 348 15.17 8.43 -24.96
N ASP A 349 15.72 8.00 -26.09
CA ASP A 349 14.94 7.71 -27.31
C ASP A 349 13.98 6.55 -27.14
N ILE A 350 14.37 5.52 -26.37
CA ILE A 350 13.52 4.37 -26.06
C ILE A 350 12.26 4.77 -25.28
N PHE A 351 12.38 5.76 -24.41
CA PHE A 351 11.26 6.23 -23.56
C PHE A 351 10.39 7.31 -24.19
N LEU A 352 10.69 7.75 -25.44
CA LEU A 352 9.79 8.64 -26.16
C LEU A 352 8.46 7.93 -26.49
N TRP A 353 7.37 8.64 -26.24
CA TRP A 353 6.04 8.20 -26.65
C TRP A 353 5.86 8.37 -28.14
N GLU A 354 5.07 7.50 -28.75
CA GLU A 354 4.75 7.52 -30.18
C GLU A 354 3.28 7.69 -30.39
N GLU A 355 2.92 8.68 -31.22
CA GLU A 355 1.56 8.91 -31.67
C GLU A 355 1.52 9.19 -33.17
N THR A 356 0.42 8.85 -33.79
CA THR A 356 0.15 9.18 -35.17
C THR A 356 -0.69 10.44 -35.24
N ARG A 357 -0.28 11.42 -36.03
CA ARG A 357 -0.97 12.70 -36.20
C ARG A 357 -1.15 13.01 -37.68
N LYS A 358 -2.28 13.59 -38.02
CA LYS A 358 -2.52 14.13 -39.37
C LYS A 358 -2.12 15.59 -39.39
N VAL A 359 -1.33 15.97 -40.38
CA VAL A 359 -0.95 17.36 -40.60
C VAL A 359 -2.11 18.09 -41.30
N ASP A 360 -2.48 19.23 -40.78
CA ASP A 360 -3.55 20.09 -41.33
C ASP A 360 -3.14 20.89 -42.55
N LYS A 361 -4.07 21.70 -43.10
CA LYS A 361 -3.82 22.54 -44.26
C LYS A 361 -2.82 23.68 -43.99
N SER A 362 -2.63 24.05 -42.73
CA SER A 362 -1.71 25.09 -42.33
C SER A 362 -0.29 24.58 -42.10
N GLY A 363 -0.04 23.27 -42.34
CA GLY A 363 1.26 22.64 -42.10
C GLY A 363 1.54 22.45 -40.61
N THR A 364 0.49 22.21 -39.82
CA THR A 364 0.63 21.96 -38.38
C THR A 364 -0.10 20.69 -37.99
N PHE A 365 0.33 20.08 -36.87
CA PHE A 365 -0.46 19.08 -36.19
C PHE A 365 -0.67 19.48 -34.72
N GLN A 366 -1.69 18.89 -34.09
CA GLN A 366 -2.00 19.13 -32.66
C GLN A 366 -1.50 17.97 -31.82
N LEU A 367 -0.85 18.30 -30.68
CA LEU A 367 -0.44 17.37 -29.65
C LEU A 367 -0.59 18.04 -28.28
N ASP A 368 -1.37 17.43 -27.38
CA ASP A 368 -1.63 17.90 -26.02
C ASP A 368 -1.97 19.40 -25.92
N GLY A 369 -2.83 19.88 -26.83
CA GLY A 369 -3.30 21.27 -26.87
C GLY A 369 -2.35 22.26 -27.55
N ASN A 370 -1.15 21.85 -27.90
CA ASN A 370 -0.17 22.66 -28.64
C ASN A 370 -0.26 22.38 -30.14
N ARG A 371 0.13 23.39 -30.97
CA ARG A 371 0.30 23.24 -32.40
C ARG A 371 1.78 23.19 -32.75
N TYR A 372 2.14 22.28 -33.63
CA TYR A 372 3.52 22.06 -34.06
C TYR A 372 3.63 22.24 -35.58
N PRO A 373 4.40 23.22 -36.06
CA PRO A 373 4.64 23.43 -37.48
C PRO A 373 5.55 22.31 -38.00
N VAL A 374 5.31 21.90 -39.26
CA VAL A 374 6.13 20.93 -39.97
C VAL A 374 6.34 21.41 -41.42
N SER A 375 7.28 20.79 -42.11
CA SER A 375 7.64 21.07 -43.49
C SER A 375 6.44 20.91 -44.43
N GLU A 376 6.35 21.75 -45.48
CA GLU A 376 5.19 21.85 -46.38
C GLU A 376 4.89 20.55 -47.13
N HIS A 377 5.89 19.72 -47.40
CA HIS A 377 5.69 18.44 -48.07
C HIS A 377 4.90 17.41 -47.25
N LEU A 378 4.76 17.62 -45.92
CA LEU A 378 3.97 16.78 -45.03
C LEU A 378 2.52 17.25 -44.90
N VAL A 379 2.10 18.32 -45.55
CA VAL A 379 0.74 18.86 -45.48
C VAL A 379 -0.27 17.77 -45.94
N ARG A 380 -1.29 17.50 -45.11
CA ARG A 380 -2.32 16.48 -45.27
C ARG A 380 -1.85 15.05 -45.12
N GLU A 381 -0.55 14.83 -44.92
CA GLU A 381 0.02 13.50 -44.66
C GLU A 381 -0.20 13.08 -43.20
N VAL A 382 -0.08 11.78 -42.96
CA VAL A 382 -0.10 11.18 -41.64
C VAL A 382 1.34 10.94 -41.20
N VAL A 383 1.73 11.58 -40.12
CA VAL A 383 3.09 11.50 -39.57
C VAL A 383 3.08 10.76 -38.22
N GLU A 384 4.18 10.08 -37.93
CA GLU A 384 4.46 9.57 -36.58
C GLU A 384 5.24 10.61 -35.82
N VAL A 385 4.80 10.92 -34.61
CA VAL A 385 5.45 11.89 -33.73
C VAL A 385 5.99 11.19 -32.50
N ARG A 386 7.24 11.46 -32.14
CA ARG A 386 7.88 10.97 -30.92
C ARG A 386 8.22 12.11 -29.99
N PHE A 387 7.80 12.00 -28.73
CA PHE A 387 7.91 13.08 -27.76
C PHE A 387 8.09 12.57 -26.33
N ASN A 388 8.66 13.43 -25.48
CA ASN A 388 8.70 13.19 -24.05
C ASN A 388 7.38 13.71 -23.42
N PRO A 389 6.59 12.90 -22.72
CA PRO A 389 5.33 13.35 -22.10
C PRO A 389 5.50 14.40 -20.99
N PHE A 390 6.73 14.63 -20.50
CA PHE A 390 7.05 15.69 -19.54
C PHE A 390 7.61 16.95 -20.17
N ASP A 391 8.08 16.85 -21.42
CA ASP A 391 8.70 17.96 -22.14
C ASP A 391 8.23 17.95 -23.59
N LEU A 392 7.27 18.82 -23.88
CA LEU A 392 6.67 18.98 -25.20
C LEU A 392 7.36 20.08 -26.04
N GLU A 393 8.45 20.67 -25.55
CA GLU A 393 9.23 21.68 -26.28
C GLU A 393 9.88 21.11 -27.55
N LYS A 394 10.23 19.84 -27.54
CA LYS A 394 10.88 19.16 -28.67
C LYS A 394 10.16 17.87 -29.06
N VAL A 395 9.52 17.91 -30.22
CA VAL A 395 8.82 16.76 -30.81
C VAL A 395 9.55 16.34 -32.08
N ARG A 396 9.83 15.04 -32.24
CA ARG A 396 10.46 14.46 -33.43
C ARG A 396 9.38 13.95 -34.38
N VAL A 397 9.50 14.31 -35.65
CA VAL A 397 8.54 13.93 -36.70
C VAL A 397 9.17 12.89 -37.61
N TYR A 398 8.44 11.81 -37.84
CA TYR A 398 8.81 10.72 -38.71
C TYR A 398 7.73 10.55 -39.79
N TYR A 399 8.15 10.29 -41.01
CA TYR A 399 7.28 10.00 -42.12
C TYR A 399 7.78 8.73 -42.83
N GLN A 400 6.87 7.77 -43.02
CA GLN A 400 7.21 6.44 -43.59
C GLN A 400 8.39 5.74 -42.87
N GLY A 401 8.45 5.90 -41.54
CA GLY A 401 9.50 5.31 -40.69
C GLY A 401 10.84 6.05 -40.67
N LEU A 402 11.01 7.10 -41.49
CA LEU A 402 12.24 7.88 -41.55
C LEU A 402 12.08 9.16 -40.71
N PHE A 403 13.14 9.52 -39.96
CA PHE A 403 13.20 10.80 -39.27
C PHE A 403 13.25 11.95 -40.31
N VAL A 404 12.36 12.91 -40.15
CA VAL A 404 12.27 14.07 -41.04
C VAL A 404 12.83 15.30 -40.35
N GLU A 405 12.25 15.69 -39.21
CA GLU A 405 12.63 16.92 -38.51
C GLU A 405 12.26 16.88 -37.05
N SER A 406 12.78 17.84 -36.28
CA SER A 406 12.30 18.16 -34.93
C SER A 406 11.57 19.48 -34.95
N THR A 407 10.43 19.53 -34.23
CA THR A 407 9.60 20.74 -34.18
C THR A 407 9.30 21.13 -32.72
N SER A 408 8.97 22.39 -32.52
CA SER A 408 8.59 22.97 -31.22
C SER A 408 7.21 23.60 -31.31
N PRO A 409 6.51 23.81 -30.17
CA PRO A 409 5.19 24.45 -30.18
C PRO A 409 5.21 25.82 -30.85
N GLU A 410 4.22 26.08 -31.71
CA GLU A 410 4.07 27.39 -32.36
C GLU A 410 3.74 28.45 -31.30
N LYS A 411 4.63 29.41 -31.14
CA LYS A 411 4.35 30.59 -30.32
C LYS A 411 3.49 31.55 -31.14
N LEU A 412 2.22 31.71 -30.79
CA LEU A 412 1.34 32.70 -31.41
C LEU A 412 1.90 34.11 -31.15
N VAL A 413 2.52 34.68 -32.16
CA VAL A 413 2.95 36.08 -32.15
C VAL A 413 1.71 36.93 -32.42
N THR A 414 1.28 37.72 -31.45
CA THR A 414 0.19 38.70 -31.63
C THR A 414 0.68 39.75 -32.63
N ARG A 415 0.26 39.62 -33.89
CA ARG A 415 0.53 40.64 -34.91
C ARG A 415 -0.53 41.71 -34.84
N THR A 416 -0.11 42.98 -34.73
CA THR A 416 -0.99 44.14 -34.76
C THR A 416 -1.48 44.52 -36.19
N SER A 417 -1.05 43.80 -37.23
CA SER A 417 -1.52 44.02 -38.61
C SER A 417 -2.42 42.89 -39.11
N ALA A 418 -3.60 43.25 -39.59
CA ALA A 418 -4.73 42.40 -39.97
C ALA A 418 -4.57 41.62 -41.29
N LYS A 419 -3.41 41.56 -41.93
CA LYS A 419 -3.20 40.79 -43.16
C LYS A 419 -2.24 39.61 -42.91
N ALA A 420 -2.80 38.40 -42.82
CA ALA A 420 -1.99 37.22 -43.00
C ALA A 420 -1.36 37.27 -44.39
N MET A 421 -0.03 37.32 -44.46
CA MET A 421 0.64 37.14 -45.74
C MET A 421 0.46 35.67 -46.15
N PRO A 422 -0.11 35.35 -47.32
CA PRO A 422 -0.07 34.02 -47.84
C PRO A 422 1.39 33.58 -47.99
N ARG A 423 1.78 32.41 -47.49
CA ARG A 423 3.06 31.78 -47.82
C ARG A 423 3.14 31.75 -49.35
N ARG A 424 4.20 32.31 -49.95
CA ARG A 424 4.46 32.15 -51.38
C ARG A 424 4.66 30.67 -51.64
N HIS A 425 3.61 30.01 -52.23
CA HIS A 425 3.85 28.77 -52.90
C HIS A 425 4.76 29.07 -54.10
N ASP A 426 5.94 28.52 -54.14
CA ASP A 426 6.69 28.45 -55.39
C ASP A 426 5.77 27.81 -56.44
N LYS A 427 5.35 28.62 -57.38
CA LYS A 427 4.53 28.12 -58.49
C LYS A 427 5.32 27.03 -59.18
N LYS A 428 4.99 25.75 -58.98
CA LYS A 428 5.48 24.70 -59.85
C LYS A 428 5.26 25.17 -61.27
N ALA A 429 6.29 25.13 -62.08
CA ALA A 429 6.17 25.41 -63.52
C ALA A 429 5.00 24.59 -64.09
N PRO A 430 4.08 25.21 -64.86
CA PRO A 430 2.95 24.47 -65.40
C PRO A 430 3.44 23.27 -66.18
N LEU A 431 2.89 22.08 -65.90
CA LEU A 431 3.15 20.88 -66.69
C LEU A 431 2.89 21.19 -68.14
N GLU A 432 3.70 20.64 -69.06
CA GLU A 432 3.57 20.87 -70.53
C GLU A 432 2.19 20.57 -71.05
N SER A 433 1.45 19.63 -70.49
CA SER A 433 0.07 19.30 -70.79
C SER A 433 -0.91 20.52 -70.58
N SER A 434 -0.63 21.40 -69.67
CA SER A 434 -1.47 22.60 -69.45
C SER A 434 -1.14 23.78 -70.38
N LYS A 435 -0.03 23.70 -71.11
CA LYS A 435 0.32 24.65 -72.17
C LYS A 435 -0.44 24.37 -73.48
N ALA A 436 -0.84 23.11 -73.69
CA ALA A 436 -1.61 22.74 -74.91
C ALA A 436 -3.00 23.35 -74.95
N PHE A 437 -3.65 23.59 -73.79
CA PHE A 437 -4.97 24.25 -73.69
C PHE A 437 -4.97 25.77 -73.90
N ARG A 438 -3.83 26.42 -73.99
CA ARG A 438 -3.72 27.85 -74.27
C ARG A 438 -3.43 28.21 -75.72
N ARG A 439 -3.43 27.19 -76.63
CA ARG A 439 -3.24 27.36 -78.09
C ARG A 439 -4.47 26.99 -78.91
N GLN A 440 -5.61 26.78 -78.31
CA GLN A 440 -6.92 26.80 -78.94
C GLN A 440 -7.61 28.09 -78.43
#